data_cf55c42babd936c6e59dd1661007489a
#
_entry.id   cf55c42babd936c6e59dd1661007489a
#
_cell.length_a   1.000
_cell.length_b   1.000
_cell.length_c   1.000
_cell.angle_alpha   90.00
_cell.angle_beta   90.00
_cell.angle_gamma   90.00
#
_symmetry.space_group_name_H-M   'P 1'
#
loop_
_entity.id
_entity.type
_entity.pdbx_description
1 polymer ?
#
loop_
_entity_poly.entity_id
_entity_poly.type
_entity_poly.pdbx_seq_one_letter_code
_entity_poly.pdbx_strand_id
1 'polypeptide(L)'
;HPNNNNLIFKTQYASIQELEWTFRFKQRYIALPHLKINNGSPYPKVQIGIKSALPLNKDWAQFIFTRISLWHTFKLNRFGMLQCRAESGTFLNAKNTGLMDYKHFYGNLTVFQNLPIDGFRNTPYYVYSTLKPYLQWHSELHLKGLLLDKVPVLNRLNVQEVLGFHSLYIQDKSPLTQVVLGIEKIAKIFRVDVTYTLQQEPSRSWYFNVGLVQPF
;
A
#
# COMPACT_ATOMS: atom_id res chain seq x y z
N HIS A 1 -19.67 19.79 23.66
CA HIS A 1 -19.16 20.02 22.30
C HIS A 1 -17.76 20.59 22.42
N PRO A 2 -16.70 19.97 21.84
CA PRO A 2 -15.40 20.61 21.79
C PRO A 2 -15.49 21.82 20.87
N ASN A 3 -14.91 22.93 21.32
CA ASN A 3 -14.86 24.20 20.64
C ASN A 3 -14.47 24.00 19.17
N ASN A 4 -15.39 24.36 18.29
CA ASN A 4 -15.17 24.41 16.86
C ASN A 4 -14.27 25.62 16.57
N ASN A 5 -12.98 25.51 16.87
CA ASN A 5 -12.00 26.40 16.30
C ASN A 5 -12.02 26.11 14.80
N ASN A 6 -12.72 26.96 14.06
CA ASN A 6 -12.71 26.98 12.62
C ASN A 6 -11.25 27.05 12.18
N LEU A 7 -10.65 25.91 11.86
CA LEU A 7 -9.38 25.86 11.16
C LEU A 7 -9.63 26.46 9.79
N ILE A 8 -9.39 27.77 9.68
CA ILE A 8 -9.44 28.46 8.40
C ILE A 8 -8.24 27.95 7.62
N PHE A 9 -8.49 26.99 6.75
CA PHE A 9 -7.47 26.55 5.80
C PHE A 9 -7.14 27.73 4.88
N LYS A 10 -5.90 28.19 4.95
CA LYS A 10 -5.41 29.23 4.05
C LYS A 10 -5.55 28.73 2.62
N THR A 11 -6.12 29.55 1.74
CA THR A 11 -6.19 29.23 0.30
C THR A 11 -4.78 29.00 -0.22
N GLN A 12 -4.58 27.86 -0.88
CA GLN A 12 -3.29 27.46 -1.44
C GLN A 12 -3.42 27.34 -2.96
N TYR A 13 -2.42 27.85 -3.66
CA TYR A 13 -2.29 27.74 -5.09
C TYR A 13 -1.10 26.86 -5.43
N ALA A 14 -1.26 25.94 -6.38
CA ALA A 14 -0.19 25.08 -6.84
C ALA A 14 -0.35 24.78 -8.34
N SER A 15 0.75 24.86 -9.09
CA SER A 15 0.84 24.31 -10.44
C SER A 15 1.63 23.02 -10.38
N ILE A 16 0.94 21.89 -10.46
CA ILE A 16 1.53 20.57 -10.26
C ILE A 16 1.80 19.90 -11.59
N GLN A 17 3.00 19.38 -11.75
CA GLN A 17 3.43 18.55 -12.88
C GLN A 17 3.91 17.21 -12.33
N GLU A 18 3.44 16.13 -12.94
CA GLU A 18 3.83 14.76 -12.54
C GLU A 18 4.27 13.99 -13.78
N LEU A 19 5.45 13.36 -13.64
CA LEU A 19 6.01 12.44 -14.62
C LEU A 19 6.22 11.08 -13.94
N GLU A 20 5.74 10.04 -14.60
CA GLU A 20 5.90 8.67 -14.13
C GLU A 20 6.43 7.77 -15.24
N TRP A 21 7.54 7.09 -14.99
CA TRP A 21 8.09 6.05 -15.86
C TRP A 21 7.84 4.69 -15.25
N THR A 22 7.27 3.80 -16.05
CA THR A 22 7.07 2.40 -15.68
C THR A 22 7.90 1.49 -16.57
N PHE A 23 8.81 0.74 -15.96
CA PHE A 23 9.65 -0.24 -16.64
C PHE A 23 9.15 -1.65 -16.35
N ARG A 24 8.92 -2.41 -17.44
CA ARG A 24 8.50 -3.82 -17.39
C ARG A 24 9.43 -4.62 -18.28
N PHE A 25 10.37 -5.34 -17.67
CA PHE A 25 11.38 -6.11 -18.40
C PHE A 25 10.79 -7.45 -18.86
N LYS A 26 11.12 -7.89 -20.09
CA LYS A 26 10.71 -9.17 -20.69
C LYS A 26 9.22 -9.48 -20.51
N GLN A 27 8.38 -8.50 -20.79
CA GLN A 27 6.92 -8.67 -20.75
C GLN A 27 6.50 -9.71 -21.78
N ARG A 28 5.68 -10.68 -21.36
CA ARG A 28 5.14 -11.73 -22.21
C ARG A 28 3.74 -11.37 -22.69
N TYR A 29 3.46 -11.69 -23.92
CA TYR A 29 2.15 -11.47 -24.53
C TYR A 29 1.64 -12.77 -25.15
N ILE A 30 0.34 -13.00 -25.04
CA ILE A 30 -0.38 -13.99 -25.84
C ILE A 30 -1.04 -13.20 -26.97
N ALA A 31 -0.61 -13.46 -28.21
CA ALA A 31 -1.19 -12.81 -29.38
C ALA A 31 -2.36 -13.66 -29.89
N LEU A 32 -3.55 -13.10 -29.88
CA LEU A 32 -4.74 -13.60 -30.56
C LEU A 32 -4.95 -12.77 -31.85
N PRO A 33 -5.72 -13.24 -32.84
CA PRO A 33 -5.89 -12.54 -34.13
C PRO A 33 -6.28 -11.06 -34.01
N HIS A 34 -7.05 -10.72 -32.97
CA HIS A 34 -7.56 -9.33 -32.76
C HIS A 34 -7.20 -8.74 -31.41
N LEU A 35 -6.42 -9.45 -30.56
CA LEU A 35 -6.15 -9.03 -29.18
C LEU A 35 -4.77 -9.50 -28.72
N LYS A 36 -4.02 -8.61 -28.05
CA LYS A 36 -2.79 -8.98 -27.32
C LYS A 36 -3.10 -8.99 -25.83
N ILE A 37 -3.03 -10.14 -25.20
CA ILE A 37 -3.22 -10.32 -23.76
C ILE A 37 -1.86 -10.26 -23.09
N ASN A 38 -1.70 -9.37 -22.11
CA ASN A 38 -0.50 -9.31 -21.31
C ASN A 38 -0.46 -10.49 -20.32
N ASN A 39 0.54 -11.36 -20.46
CA ASN A 39 0.75 -12.52 -19.58
C ASN A 39 1.79 -12.26 -18.48
N GLY A 40 2.02 -10.99 -18.15
CA GLY A 40 2.94 -10.59 -17.08
C GLY A 40 4.40 -10.64 -17.47
N SER A 41 5.25 -10.44 -16.48
CA SER A 41 6.71 -10.46 -16.58
C SER A 41 7.29 -11.30 -15.44
N PRO A 42 8.37 -12.08 -15.69
CA PRO A 42 9.10 -12.77 -14.63
C PRO A 42 9.97 -11.82 -13.78
N TYR A 43 10.08 -10.55 -14.16
CA TYR A 43 10.89 -9.55 -13.47
C TYR A 43 10.03 -8.54 -12.71
N PRO A 44 10.57 -7.88 -11.67
CA PRO A 44 9.90 -6.80 -10.98
C PRO A 44 9.48 -5.67 -11.92
N LYS A 45 8.31 -5.10 -11.67
CA LYS A 45 7.89 -3.84 -12.24
C LYS A 45 8.55 -2.71 -11.46
N VAL A 46 9.25 -1.83 -12.14
CA VAL A 46 9.90 -0.65 -11.56
C VAL A 46 9.12 0.59 -11.98
N GLN A 47 8.79 1.46 -11.03
CA GLN A 47 8.19 2.76 -11.32
C GLN A 47 9.03 3.86 -10.70
N ILE A 48 9.33 4.88 -11.48
CA ILE A 48 10.02 6.09 -11.04
C ILE A 48 9.07 7.25 -11.28
N GLY A 49 8.78 8.01 -10.24
CA GLY A 49 7.89 9.18 -10.31
C GLY A 49 8.60 10.44 -9.85
N ILE A 50 8.34 11.53 -10.53
CA ILE A 50 8.73 12.88 -10.13
C ILE A 50 7.47 13.75 -10.18
N LYS A 51 7.15 14.37 -9.05
CA LYS A 51 6.06 15.32 -8.91
C LYS A 51 6.64 16.65 -8.48
N SER A 52 6.40 17.71 -9.24
CA SER A 52 6.88 19.03 -8.93
C SER A 52 5.75 20.05 -8.88
N ALA A 53 5.83 20.98 -7.95
CA ALA A 53 5.02 22.19 -7.91
C ALA A 53 5.92 23.37 -8.22
N LEU A 54 5.59 24.11 -9.28
CA LEU A 54 6.33 25.27 -9.71
C LEU A 54 5.69 26.53 -9.13
N PRO A 55 6.48 27.41 -8.47
CA PRO A 55 5.97 28.67 -7.95
C PRO A 55 5.78 29.66 -9.09
N LEU A 56 4.55 29.99 -9.44
CA LEU A 56 4.23 31.10 -10.34
C LEU A 56 4.18 32.44 -9.57
N ASN A 57 4.03 32.40 -8.23
CA ASN A 57 4.06 33.56 -7.34
C ASN A 57 4.62 33.14 -5.97
N LYS A 58 5.00 34.10 -5.10
CA LYS A 58 5.63 33.85 -3.79
C LYS A 58 4.78 33.02 -2.82
N ASP A 59 3.46 33.09 -2.95
CA ASP A 59 2.52 32.37 -2.08
C ASP A 59 2.16 30.96 -2.60
N TRP A 60 2.67 30.57 -3.76
CA TRP A 60 2.39 29.26 -4.36
C TRP A 60 3.24 28.18 -3.71
N ALA A 61 2.67 26.96 -3.68
CA ALA A 61 3.40 25.78 -3.25
C ALA A 61 4.59 25.54 -4.18
N GLN A 62 5.72 25.22 -3.58
CA GLN A 62 6.95 24.84 -4.28
C GLN A 62 7.51 23.58 -3.68
N PHE A 63 7.58 22.50 -4.46
CA PHE A 63 8.24 21.29 -4.04
C PHE A 63 8.68 20.45 -5.24
N ILE A 64 9.66 19.56 -4.98
CA ILE A 64 10.03 18.48 -5.88
C ILE A 64 9.99 17.20 -5.04
N PHE A 65 9.11 16.30 -5.40
CA PHE A 65 8.98 14.99 -4.78
C PHE A 65 9.41 13.92 -5.77
N THR A 66 10.29 13.04 -5.31
CA THR A 66 10.75 11.90 -6.11
C THR A 66 10.38 10.60 -5.42
N ARG A 67 9.99 9.59 -6.20
CA ARG A 67 9.68 8.26 -5.69
C ARG A 67 10.20 7.17 -6.62
N ILE A 68 10.57 6.05 -6.03
CA ILE A 68 10.82 4.81 -6.73
C ILE A 68 10.00 3.71 -6.07
N SER A 69 9.33 2.89 -6.86
CA SER A 69 8.61 1.72 -6.37
C SER A 69 8.92 0.47 -7.18
N LEU A 70 8.97 -0.65 -6.46
CA LEU A 70 9.20 -1.98 -6.99
C LEU A 70 8.01 -2.85 -6.64
N TRP A 71 7.51 -3.58 -7.61
CA TRP A 71 6.43 -4.54 -7.41
C TRP A 71 6.75 -5.85 -8.09
N HIS A 72 6.61 -6.95 -7.36
CA HIS A 72 6.77 -8.28 -7.92
C HIS A 72 5.84 -9.31 -7.27
N THR A 73 5.42 -10.30 -8.07
CA THR A 73 4.66 -11.46 -7.61
C THR A 73 5.45 -12.73 -7.95
N PHE A 74 5.93 -13.40 -6.91
CA PHE A 74 6.61 -14.70 -7.03
C PHE A 74 5.56 -15.81 -7.01
N LYS A 75 5.48 -16.60 -8.07
CA LYS A 75 4.64 -17.79 -8.14
C LYS A 75 5.38 -18.96 -7.50
N LEU A 76 4.89 -19.45 -6.36
CA LEU A 76 5.49 -20.54 -5.58
C LEU A 76 4.90 -21.92 -5.95
N ASN A 77 4.46 -22.07 -7.19
CA ASN A 77 3.83 -23.29 -7.74
C ASN A 77 2.66 -23.80 -6.85
N ARG A 78 2.83 -24.97 -6.22
CA ARG A 78 1.82 -25.58 -5.34
C ARG A 78 1.64 -24.86 -4.00
N PHE A 79 2.62 -24.08 -3.55
CA PHE A 79 2.56 -23.43 -2.25
C PHE A 79 1.77 -22.11 -2.29
N GLY A 80 1.55 -21.54 -3.47
CA GLY A 80 0.80 -20.29 -3.58
C GLY A 80 1.56 -19.19 -4.32
N MET A 81 1.46 -17.95 -3.82
CA MET A 81 2.18 -16.80 -4.37
C MET A 81 2.60 -15.84 -3.26
N LEU A 82 3.75 -15.22 -3.46
CA LEU A 82 4.25 -14.14 -2.62
C LEU A 82 4.22 -12.84 -3.42
N GLN A 83 3.45 -11.88 -2.96
CA GLN A 83 3.42 -10.53 -3.50
C GLN A 83 4.32 -9.63 -2.65
N CYS A 84 5.18 -8.85 -3.31
CA CYS A 84 6.05 -7.88 -2.64
C CYS A 84 5.90 -6.52 -3.31
N ARG A 85 5.85 -5.48 -2.50
CA ARG A 85 5.91 -4.09 -2.94
C ARG A 85 6.82 -3.30 -2.00
N ALA A 86 7.75 -2.57 -2.60
CA ALA A 86 8.60 -1.61 -1.90
C ALA A 86 8.44 -0.25 -2.55
N GLU A 87 8.42 0.81 -1.75
CA GLU A 87 8.42 2.17 -2.26
C GLU A 87 9.26 3.05 -1.34
N SER A 88 10.11 3.87 -1.94
CA SER A 88 10.86 4.91 -1.24
C SER A 88 10.68 6.24 -1.96
N GLY A 89 10.65 7.32 -1.20
CA GLY A 89 10.52 8.65 -1.77
C GLY A 89 11.02 9.73 -0.83
N THR A 90 11.26 10.89 -1.39
CA THR A 90 11.75 12.05 -0.65
C THR A 90 11.32 13.35 -1.33
N PHE A 91 11.15 14.38 -0.51
CA PHE A 91 11.04 15.75 -1.00
C PHE A 91 12.43 16.39 -1.02
N LEU A 92 12.86 16.83 -2.19
CA LEU A 92 14.16 17.51 -2.36
C LEU A 92 14.07 18.97 -1.93
N ASN A 93 12.91 19.58 -2.12
CA ASN A 93 12.61 20.93 -1.70
C ASN A 93 11.11 21.03 -1.40
N ALA A 94 10.73 21.68 -0.30
CA ALA A 94 9.34 21.89 0.06
C ALA A 94 9.19 23.23 0.77
N LYS A 95 8.48 24.17 0.13
CA LYS A 95 8.16 25.49 0.65
C LYS A 95 6.69 25.80 0.40
N ASN A 96 6.04 26.49 1.34
CA ASN A 96 4.62 26.86 1.25
C ASN A 96 3.71 25.67 0.93
N THR A 97 4.07 24.45 1.39
CA THR A 97 3.33 23.22 1.17
C THR A 97 2.19 23.09 2.18
N GLY A 98 0.99 22.76 1.70
CA GLY A 98 -0.12 22.39 2.55
C GLY A 98 -0.18 20.89 2.82
N LEU A 99 -1.07 20.47 3.72
CA LEU A 99 -1.24 19.05 4.02
C LEU A 99 -1.54 18.21 2.78
N MET A 100 -2.23 18.77 1.78
CA MET A 100 -2.58 18.08 0.52
C MET A 100 -1.36 17.74 -0.34
N ASP A 101 -0.23 18.43 -0.13
CA ASP A 101 1.00 18.21 -0.90
C ASP A 101 1.89 17.13 -0.29
N TYR A 102 1.60 16.72 0.94
CA TYR A 102 2.38 15.70 1.65
C TYR A 102 2.25 14.34 0.98
N LYS A 103 3.21 13.48 1.20
CA LYS A 103 3.04 12.05 0.92
C LYS A 103 2.10 11.46 1.96
N HIS A 104 1.00 10.90 1.48
CA HIS A 104 0.04 10.16 2.28
C HIS A 104 0.21 8.66 2.05
N PHE A 105 -0.06 7.86 3.07
CA PHE A 105 -0.04 6.42 3.01
C PHE A 105 -1.47 5.90 3.17
N TYR A 106 -1.80 4.85 2.43
CA TYR A 106 -3.11 4.22 2.54
C TYR A 106 -3.27 3.62 3.94
N GLY A 107 -4.25 4.06 4.67
CA GLY A 107 -4.62 3.55 5.99
C GLY A 107 -6.11 3.59 6.19
N ASN A 108 -6.62 2.75 7.08
CA ASN A 108 -8.05 2.72 7.41
C ASN A 108 -8.24 2.21 8.84
N LEU A 109 -9.22 2.80 9.55
CA LEU A 109 -9.63 2.40 10.91
C LEU A 109 -10.89 1.55 10.92
N THR A 110 -11.54 1.36 9.78
CA THR A 110 -12.81 0.60 9.73
C THR A 110 -12.56 -0.89 9.74
N VAL A 111 -13.47 -1.64 10.35
CA VAL A 111 -13.46 -3.11 10.35
C VAL A 111 -13.69 -3.65 8.94
N PHE A 112 -14.62 -3.06 8.20
CA PHE A 112 -14.88 -3.42 6.81
C PHE A 112 -14.00 -2.59 5.89
N GLN A 113 -13.04 -3.25 5.25
CA GLN A 113 -12.10 -2.56 4.37
C GLN A 113 -11.61 -3.47 3.26
N ASN A 114 -11.42 -2.88 2.10
CA ASN A 114 -10.77 -3.51 0.96
C ASN A 114 -9.51 -2.74 0.62
N LEU A 115 -8.43 -3.01 1.34
CA LEU A 115 -7.17 -2.33 1.13
C LEU A 115 -6.34 -2.98 0.02
N PRO A 116 -5.68 -2.17 -0.80
CA PRO A 116 -4.64 -2.69 -1.69
C PRO A 116 -3.48 -3.24 -0.84
N ILE A 117 -2.59 -4.01 -1.47
CA ILE A 117 -1.44 -4.62 -0.79
C ILE A 117 -0.58 -3.59 -0.04
N ASP A 118 -0.50 -2.35 -0.53
CA ASP A 118 0.23 -1.23 0.09
C ASP A 118 -0.57 -0.45 1.13
N GLY A 119 -1.72 -0.98 1.57
CA GLY A 119 -2.53 -0.40 2.63
C GLY A 119 -2.13 -0.88 4.02
N PHE A 120 -2.04 0.05 4.95
CA PHE A 120 -1.86 -0.24 6.38
C PHE A 120 -3.21 -0.41 7.06
N ARG A 121 -3.35 -1.47 7.85
CA ARG A 121 -4.56 -1.77 8.60
C ARG A 121 -4.53 -1.02 9.92
N ASN A 122 -5.70 -0.65 10.44
CA ASN A 122 -5.83 0.07 11.72
C ASN A 122 -4.87 1.27 11.85
N THR A 123 -4.75 2.04 10.78
CA THR A 123 -3.87 3.21 10.74
C THR A 123 -4.72 4.46 10.55
N PRO A 124 -4.66 5.43 11.49
CA PRO A 124 -5.41 6.66 11.37
C PRO A 124 -5.01 7.43 10.11
N TYR A 125 -6.00 8.10 9.51
CA TYR A 125 -5.76 8.93 8.33
C TYR A 125 -4.79 10.07 8.65
N TYR A 126 -3.87 10.33 7.75
CA TYR A 126 -2.92 11.45 7.76
C TYR A 126 -1.87 11.46 8.88
N VAL A 127 -1.93 10.58 9.88
CA VAL A 127 -0.94 10.55 10.99
C VAL A 127 0.48 10.34 10.49
N TYR A 128 0.64 9.53 9.47
CA TYR A 128 1.94 9.26 8.85
C TYR A 128 2.27 10.16 7.68
N SER A 129 1.39 11.12 7.34
CA SER A 129 1.68 12.06 6.26
C SER A 129 3.00 12.78 6.49
N THR A 130 3.81 12.91 5.44
CA THR A 130 5.18 13.37 5.59
C THR A 130 5.71 14.12 4.38
N LEU A 131 6.64 15.05 4.65
CA LEU A 131 7.55 15.68 3.68
C LEU A 131 8.98 15.11 3.81
N LYS A 132 9.20 14.22 4.79
CA LYS A 132 10.50 13.61 5.07
C LYS A 132 10.72 12.37 4.19
N PRO A 133 11.97 11.93 4.01
CA PRO A 133 12.28 10.67 3.38
C PRO A 133 11.57 9.50 4.05
N TYR A 134 11.08 8.57 3.24
CA TYR A 134 10.40 7.38 3.73
C TYR A 134 10.78 6.13 2.92
N LEU A 135 10.56 4.98 3.56
CA LEU A 135 10.61 3.66 2.95
C LEU A 135 9.40 2.86 3.45
N GLN A 136 8.61 2.34 2.52
CA GLN A 136 7.55 1.39 2.84
C GLN A 136 7.80 0.05 2.17
N TRP A 137 7.45 -1.01 2.89
CA TRP A 137 7.55 -2.39 2.43
C TRP A 137 6.27 -3.12 2.74
N HIS A 138 5.78 -3.86 1.77
CA HIS A 138 4.61 -4.71 1.92
C HIS A 138 4.89 -6.06 1.29
N SER A 139 4.55 -7.13 1.98
CA SER A 139 4.59 -8.48 1.46
C SER A 139 3.39 -9.27 1.95
N GLU A 140 2.74 -10.00 1.05
CA GLU A 140 1.66 -10.92 1.36
C GLU A 140 1.93 -12.27 0.71
N LEU A 141 1.95 -13.31 1.54
CA LEU A 141 2.08 -14.70 1.13
C LEU A 141 0.69 -15.32 1.15
N HIS A 142 0.14 -15.60 -0.02
CA HIS A 142 -1.12 -16.29 -0.23
C HIS A 142 -0.86 -17.77 -0.42
N LEU A 143 -1.22 -18.56 0.57
CA LEU A 143 -1.06 -20.01 0.55
C LEU A 143 -2.30 -20.68 -0.07
N LYS A 144 -2.08 -21.75 -0.82
CA LYS A 144 -3.18 -22.51 -1.45
C LYS A 144 -3.68 -23.62 -0.53
N GLY A 145 -4.19 -23.25 0.66
CA GLY A 145 -4.72 -24.22 1.63
C GLY A 145 -3.67 -25.15 2.25
N LEU A 146 -2.40 -24.72 2.30
CA LEU A 146 -1.30 -25.57 2.73
C LEU A 146 -1.50 -26.18 4.13
N LEU A 147 -2.09 -25.43 5.04
CA LEU A 147 -2.38 -25.85 6.42
C LEU A 147 -3.86 -26.21 6.59
N LEU A 148 -4.77 -25.38 6.10
CA LEU A 148 -6.22 -25.50 6.31
C LEU A 148 -6.84 -26.66 5.54
N ASP A 149 -6.27 -27.07 4.42
CA ASP A 149 -6.72 -28.26 3.67
C ASP A 149 -6.54 -29.57 4.46
N LYS A 150 -5.69 -29.58 5.48
CA LYS A 150 -5.52 -30.74 6.38
C LYS A 150 -6.67 -30.89 7.38
N VAL A 151 -7.47 -29.86 7.58
CA VAL A 151 -8.62 -29.87 8.48
C VAL A 151 -9.88 -30.24 7.68
N PRO A 152 -10.54 -31.37 7.94
CA PRO A 152 -11.62 -31.90 7.08
C PRO A 152 -12.79 -30.93 6.83
N VAL A 153 -13.11 -30.06 7.81
CA VAL A 153 -14.19 -29.08 7.69
C VAL A 153 -13.74 -27.90 6.81
N LEU A 154 -12.52 -27.41 6.99
CA LEU A 154 -11.98 -26.25 6.28
C LEU A 154 -11.62 -26.58 4.84
N ASN A 155 -11.18 -27.80 4.57
CA ASN A 155 -10.94 -28.30 3.21
C ASN A 155 -12.19 -28.18 2.32
N ARG A 156 -13.39 -28.48 2.86
CA ARG A 156 -14.64 -28.34 2.10
C ARG A 156 -14.98 -26.88 1.72
N LEU A 157 -14.46 -25.93 2.46
CA LEU A 157 -14.70 -24.48 2.25
C LEU A 157 -13.75 -23.88 1.21
N ASN A 158 -12.68 -24.59 0.81
CA ASN A 158 -11.64 -24.12 -0.11
C ASN A 158 -11.06 -22.75 0.29
N VAL A 159 -10.93 -22.49 1.59
CA VAL A 159 -10.34 -21.27 2.12
C VAL A 159 -8.82 -21.30 1.97
N GLN A 160 -8.21 -20.13 1.91
CA GLN A 160 -6.75 -20.00 1.75
C GLN A 160 -6.18 -19.12 2.85
N GLU A 161 -4.99 -19.46 3.32
CA GLU A 161 -4.27 -18.69 4.33
C GLU A 161 -3.51 -17.53 3.69
N VAL A 162 -3.44 -16.41 4.40
CA VAL A 162 -2.64 -15.25 4.03
C VAL A 162 -1.75 -14.85 5.19
N LEU A 163 -0.46 -14.68 4.91
CA LEU A 163 0.51 -14.13 5.85
C LEU A 163 1.01 -12.81 5.29
N GLY A 164 0.79 -11.72 6.01
CA GLY A 164 1.18 -10.37 5.60
C GLY A 164 2.24 -9.77 6.52
N PHE A 165 3.16 -9.04 5.93
CA PHE A 165 4.12 -8.19 6.63
C PHE A 165 4.17 -6.82 5.95
N HIS A 166 3.88 -5.76 6.71
CA HIS A 166 3.87 -4.40 6.22
C HIS A 166 4.72 -3.54 7.15
N SER A 167 5.58 -2.70 6.58
CA SER A 167 6.45 -1.82 7.36
C SER A 167 6.56 -0.44 6.70
N LEU A 168 6.54 0.59 7.52
CA LEU A 168 6.73 1.99 7.13
C LEU A 168 7.79 2.61 8.03
N TYR A 169 8.85 3.08 7.41
CA TYR A 169 9.86 3.90 8.02
C TYR A 169 9.77 5.32 7.47
N ILE A 170 9.71 6.30 8.34
CA ILE A 170 9.76 7.73 8.02
C ILE A 170 10.88 8.33 8.86
N GLN A 171 11.73 9.13 8.25
CA GLN A 171 12.77 9.82 8.98
C GLN A 171 12.17 10.65 10.14
N ASP A 172 12.79 10.57 11.32
CA ASP A 172 12.39 11.26 12.55
C ASP A 172 11.03 10.83 13.14
N LYS A 173 10.49 9.68 12.70
CA LYS A 173 9.30 9.06 13.29
C LYS A 173 9.55 7.62 13.68
N SER A 174 8.82 7.14 14.68
CA SER A 174 8.83 5.71 15.04
C SER A 174 8.34 4.85 13.89
N PRO A 175 9.02 3.75 13.57
CA PRO A 175 8.59 2.85 12.50
C PRO A 175 7.25 2.20 12.84
N LEU A 176 6.39 2.08 11.84
CA LEU A 176 5.17 1.28 11.89
C LEU A 176 5.45 -0.07 11.28
N THR A 177 5.18 -1.15 12.02
CA THR A 177 5.29 -2.52 11.50
C THR A 177 4.02 -3.28 11.84
N GLN A 178 3.48 -4.00 10.86
CA GLN A 178 2.27 -4.80 10.99
C GLN A 178 2.50 -6.22 10.49
N VAL A 179 2.04 -7.18 11.27
CA VAL A 179 1.95 -8.59 10.89
C VAL A 179 0.49 -8.96 10.75
N VAL A 180 0.14 -9.59 9.64
CA VAL A 180 -1.22 -9.94 9.29
C VAL A 180 -1.34 -11.45 9.15
N LEU A 181 -2.34 -12.01 9.81
CA LEU A 181 -2.78 -13.39 9.63
C LEU A 181 -4.19 -13.33 9.04
N GLY A 182 -4.39 -13.90 7.88
CA GLY A 182 -5.67 -13.83 7.18
C GLY A 182 -6.16 -15.17 6.67
N ILE A 183 -7.46 -15.25 6.47
CA ILE A 183 -8.13 -16.31 5.75
C ILE A 183 -8.92 -15.67 4.62
N GLU A 184 -8.65 -16.09 3.40
CA GLU A 184 -9.33 -15.57 2.23
C GLU A 184 -10.14 -16.64 1.51
N LYS A 185 -10.97 -16.19 0.53
CA LYS A 185 -11.91 -17.03 -0.25
C LYS A 185 -13.01 -17.68 0.61
N ILE A 186 -13.29 -17.13 1.78
CA ILE A 186 -14.49 -17.51 2.56
C ILE A 186 -15.70 -17.20 1.68
N ALA A 187 -16.54 -18.22 1.42
CA ALA A 187 -17.62 -18.15 0.43
C ALA A 187 -17.16 -17.58 -0.93
N LYS A 188 -15.91 -17.79 -1.32
CA LYS A 188 -15.22 -17.36 -2.55
C LYS A 188 -14.88 -15.85 -2.65
N ILE A 189 -15.45 -15.00 -1.84
CA ILE A 189 -15.37 -13.54 -1.97
C ILE A 189 -14.87 -12.81 -0.73
N PHE A 190 -15.01 -13.39 0.46
CA PHE A 190 -14.63 -12.71 1.69
C PHE A 190 -13.21 -13.07 2.14
N ARG A 191 -12.59 -12.10 2.80
CA ARG A 191 -11.31 -12.21 3.49
C ARG A 191 -11.47 -11.68 4.91
N VAL A 192 -10.88 -12.35 5.86
CA VAL A 192 -10.84 -11.97 7.28
C VAL A 192 -9.39 -11.94 7.70
N ASP A 193 -8.96 -10.83 8.27
CA ASP A 193 -7.59 -10.61 8.73
C ASP A 193 -7.56 -10.29 10.22
N VAL A 194 -6.57 -10.83 10.90
CA VAL A 194 -6.13 -10.41 12.22
C VAL A 194 -4.78 -9.74 12.07
N THR A 195 -4.68 -8.49 12.47
CA THR A 195 -3.47 -7.68 12.34
C THR A 195 -2.90 -7.36 13.70
N TYR A 196 -1.61 -7.59 13.87
CA TYR A 196 -0.85 -7.14 15.03
C TYR A 196 0.04 -5.98 14.63
N THR A 197 -0.17 -4.83 15.25
CA THR A 197 0.61 -3.62 14.99
C THR A 197 1.67 -3.45 16.05
N LEU A 198 2.92 -3.35 15.62
CA LEU A 198 4.08 -3.02 16.42
C LEU A 198 4.40 -1.55 16.18
N GLN A 199 4.23 -0.74 17.21
CA GLN A 199 4.54 0.68 17.19
C GLN A 199 5.08 1.09 18.56
N GLN A 200 5.95 2.08 18.61
CA GLN A 200 6.55 2.53 19.87
C GLN A 200 5.56 3.31 20.73
N GLU A 201 4.61 4.04 20.13
CA GLU A 201 3.54 4.81 20.82
C GLU A 201 2.37 5.09 19.86
N PRO A 202 1.12 5.03 20.27
CA PRO A 202 0.57 4.40 21.47
C PRO A 202 0.31 2.90 21.25
N SER A 203 0.94 2.07 22.08
CA SER A 203 0.72 0.64 22.35
C SER A 203 0.48 -0.32 21.17
N ARG A 204 1.14 -1.47 21.30
CA ARG A 204 0.87 -2.71 20.54
C ARG A 204 -0.63 -3.00 20.54
N SER A 205 -1.22 -3.20 19.36
CA SER A 205 -2.66 -3.46 19.26
C SER A 205 -2.97 -4.60 18.30
N TRP A 206 -3.95 -5.40 18.68
CA TRP A 206 -4.59 -6.38 17.82
C TRP A 206 -5.77 -5.72 17.12
N TYR A 207 -5.95 -6.05 15.87
CA TYR A 207 -7.06 -5.52 15.09
C TYR A 207 -7.66 -6.59 14.19
N PHE A 208 -8.96 -6.51 13.98
CA PHE A 208 -9.72 -7.43 13.16
C PHE A 208 -10.34 -6.70 11.98
N ASN A 209 -10.18 -7.27 10.78
CA ASN A 209 -10.69 -6.70 9.55
C ASN A 209 -11.45 -7.73 8.73
N VAL A 210 -12.47 -7.27 8.03
CA VAL A 210 -13.21 -8.04 7.04
C VAL A 210 -13.18 -7.28 5.72
N GLY A 211 -12.88 -7.97 4.65
CA GLY A 211 -12.82 -7.37 3.32
C GLY A 211 -13.22 -8.33 2.22
N LEU A 212 -13.09 -7.88 1.00
CA LEU A 212 -13.27 -8.70 -0.19
C LEU A 212 -11.91 -9.19 -0.70
N VAL A 213 -11.89 -10.39 -1.26
CA VAL A 213 -10.72 -10.91 -1.95
C VAL A 213 -10.44 -10.06 -3.17
N GLN A 214 -9.22 -9.53 -3.29
CA GLN A 214 -8.82 -8.81 -4.50
C GLN A 214 -8.53 -9.80 -5.63
N PRO A 215 -9.01 -9.55 -6.85
CA PRO A 215 -8.64 -10.34 -8.01
C PRO A 215 -7.15 -10.13 -8.31
N PHE A 216 -6.43 -11.21 -8.56
CA PHE A 216 -5.01 -11.25 -8.91
C PHE A 216 -4.79 -11.26 -10.41
#